data_c7b678a79f95d7669683e03eca315507
#
_entry.id   c7b678a79f95d7669683e03eca315507
#
_cell.length_a   1.000
_cell.length_b   1.000
_cell.length_c   1.000
_cell.angle_alpha   90.00
_cell.angle_beta   90.00
_cell.angle_gamma   90.00
#
_symmetry.space_group_name_H-M   'P 1'
#
loop_
_entity.id
_entity.type
_entity.pdbx_description
1 polymer ?
#
loop_
_entity_poly.entity_id
_entity_poly.type
_entity_poly.pdbx_seq_one_letter_code
_entity_poly.pdbx_strand_id
1 'polypeptide(L)'
;SPYVLTEMDQVNLVRIYNADKIVSRSVLYVVPEEFKEQRKMLNRGLTEAIFADKVLLVEGPSEMVLFEKVLSEKNPFYEADGIYILSVGGFGFKPYPSILNALKIYNVVKTDNDLRKPHNKETYSVLGFIRLNGLIGETILPEDPVNEKSVAAKRELYDKNRETLDRIRSNYSLYLSRCSLEEDLDEVIHDKMVEYLPSADGNV
;
A
#
# COMPACT_ATOMS: atom_id res chain seq x y z
N SER A 1 -24.41 2.87 -1.86
CA SER A 1 -23.54 3.16 -3.01
C SER A 1 -22.28 3.89 -2.56
N PRO A 2 -21.11 3.55 -3.07
CA PRO A 2 -19.86 4.26 -2.76
C PRO A 2 -19.97 5.78 -2.96
N TYR A 3 -20.68 6.22 -3.98
CA TYR A 3 -20.87 7.63 -4.29
C TYR A 3 -21.61 8.43 -3.20
N VAL A 4 -22.49 7.80 -2.44
CA VAL A 4 -23.19 8.48 -1.35
C VAL A 4 -22.23 8.83 -0.22
N LEU A 5 -21.22 8.01 0.03
CA LEU A 5 -20.24 8.23 1.09
C LEU A 5 -19.30 9.41 0.80
N THR A 6 -19.03 9.71 -0.47
CA THR A 6 -18.19 10.85 -0.86
C THR A 6 -18.84 12.22 -0.63
N GLU A 7 -20.18 12.26 -0.61
CA GLU A 7 -20.97 13.50 -0.49
C GLU A 7 -21.42 13.79 0.95
N MET A 8 -21.12 12.88 1.90
CA MET A 8 -21.58 13.04 3.29
C MET A 8 -20.63 13.87 4.14
N ASP A 9 -21.15 14.90 4.81
CA ASP A 9 -20.37 15.81 5.66
C ASP A 9 -19.97 15.23 7.03
N GLN A 10 -20.75 14.31 7.58
CA GLN A 10 -20.43 13.58 8.79
C GLN A 10 -20.81 12.13 8.60
N VAL A 11 -19.82 11.23 8.71
CA VAL A 11 -20.06 9.81 8.42
C VAL A 11 -19.81 8.98 9.66
N ASN A 12 -20.90 8.47 10.23
CA ASN A 12 -20.86 7.28 11.06
C ASN A 12 -21.13 6.08 10.14
N LEU A 13 -20.15 5.22 9.97
CA LEU A 13 -20.25 4.05 9.12
C LEU A 13 -20.67 2.84 9.95
N VAL A 14 -21.79 2.22 9.60
CA VAL A 14 -22.18 0.92 10.15
C VAL A 14 -21.95 -0.11 9.06
N ARG A 15 -20.95 -0.96 9.25
CA ARG A 15 -20.70 -2.11 8.37
C ARG A 15 -21.36 -3.34 8.95
N ILE A 16 -22.16 -4.01 8.14
CA ILE A 16 -22.68 -5.35 8.43
C ILE A 16 -21.85 -6.33 7.60
N TYR A 17 -21.25 -7.31 8.23
CA TYR A 17 -20.38 -8.26 7.58
C TYR A 17 -20.59 -9.68 8.08
N ASN A 18 -20.21 -10.65 7.27
CA ASN A 18 -20.30 -12.06 7.58
C ASN A 18 -18.92 -12.59 7.99
N ALA A 19 -18.74 -12.90 9.26
CA ALA A 19 -17.43 -13.30 9.80
C ALA A 19 -17.05 -14.76 9.42
N ASP A 20 -18.07 -15.64 9.27
CA ASP A 20 -17.88 -17.09 9.11
C ASP A 20 -18.93 -17.75 8.21
N LYS A 21 -19.62 -16.98 7.38
CA LYS A 21 -20.74 -17.39 6.50
C LYS A 21 -22.02 -17.84 7.24
N ILE A 22 -22.03 -17.83 8.56
CA ILE A 22 -23.16 -18.30 9.37
C ILE A 22 -23.73 -17.17 10.21
N VAL A 23 -22.87 -16.30 10.76
CA VAL A 23 -23.29 -15.24 11.68
C VAL A 23 -22.94 -13.87 11.11
N SER A 24 -23.96 -13.03 10.91
CA SER A 24 -23.76 -11.62 10.56
C SER A 24 -23.36 -10.82 11.80
N ARG A 25 -22.37 -9.95 11.65
CA ARG A 25 -21.91 -9.01 12.67
C ARG A 25 -22.00 -7.59 12.16
N SER A 26 -22.03 -6.63 13.06
CA SER A 26 -21.98 -5.22 12.72
C SER A 26 -20.88 -4.51 13.48
N VAL A 27 -20.31 -3.47 12.88
CA VAL A 27 -19.36 -2.58 13.50
C VAL A 27 -19.72 -1.14 13.18
N LEU A 28 -19.68 -0.27 14.19
CA LEU A 28 -19.83 1.17 14.03
C LEU A 28 -18.41 1.79 13.98
N TYR A 29 -18.15 2.54 12.93
CA TYR A 29 -16.95 3.36 12.82
C TYR A 29 -17.34 4.84 12.85
N VAL A 30 -16.80 5.56 13.81
CA VAL A 30 -16.92 7.01 13.92
C VAL A 30 -15.64 7.64 13.40
N VAL A 31 -15.74 8.48 12.38
CA VAL A 31 -14.56 9.14 11.79
C VAL A 31 -13.89 10.03 12.85
N PRO A 32 -12.62 9.77 13.21
CA PRO A 32 -11.90 10.61 14.16
C PRO A 32 -11.81 12.07 13.69
N GLU A 33 -11.77 13.02 14.65
CA GLU A 33 -11.68 14.46 14.35
C GLU A 33 -10.46 14.81 13.50
N GLU A 34 -9.33 14.19 13.77
CA GLU A 34 -8.08 14.35 13.02
C GLU A 34 -8.17 13.93 11.55
N PHE A 35 -9.12 13.06 11.19
CA PHE A 35 -9.40 12.66 9.81
C PHE A 35 -10.48 13.53 9.16
N LYS A 36 -11.13 14.43 9.89
CA LYS A 36 -12.14 15.34 9.31
C LYS A 36 -11.53 16.34 8.32
N GLU A 37 -10.30 16.78 8.54
CA GLU A 37 -9.57 17.60 7.55
C GLU A 37 -9.12 16.78 6.33
N GLN A 38 -8.96 15.47 6.52
CA GLN A 38 -8.63 14.51 5.47
C GLN A 38 -9.87 13.97 4.72
N ARG A 39 -11.03 14.59 4.87
CA ARG A 39 -12.28 14.25 4.14
C ARG A 39 -12.10 14.17 2.63
N LYS A 40 -11.15 14.94 2.08
CA LYS A 40 -10.72 14.79 0.68
C LYS A 40 -10.13 13.41 0.38
N MET A 41 -9.82 12.62 1.40
CA MET A 41 -9.29 11.25 1.28
C MET A 41 -10.40 10.18 1.24
N LEU A 42 -11.64 10.50 1.57
CA LEU A 42 -12.79 9.67 1.21
C LEU A 42 -13.01 9.79 -0.31
N ASN A 43 -11.94 9.50 -1.05
CA ASN A 43 -11.99 9.43 -2.49
C ASN A 43 -12.80 8.19 -2.89
N ARG A 44 -13.14 8.13 -4.17
CA ARG A 44 -13.90 7.03 -4.74
C ARG A 44 -13.30 5.66 -4.40
N GLY A 45 -11.96 5.53 -4.45
CA GLY A 45 -11.28 4.28 -4.17
C GLY A 45 -11.51 3.77 -2.74
N LEU A 46 -11.37 4.62 -1.72
CA LEU A 46 -11.64 4.21 -0.34
C LEU A 46 -13.11 3.86 -0.13
N THR A 47 -14.03 4.61 -0.72
CA THR A 47 -15.48 4.32 -0.60
C THR A 47 -15.88 3.01 -1.28
N GLU A 48 -15.17 2.59 -2.33
CA GLU A 48 -15.31 1.27 -2.93
C GLU A 48 -14.67 0.18 -2.04
N ALA A 49 -13.48 0.43 -1.51
CA ALA A 49 -12.76 -0.49 -0.62
C ALA A 49 -13.54 -0.84 0.67
N ILE A 50 -14.36 0.07 1.19
CA ILE A 50 -15.22 -0.17 2.37
C ILE A 50 -16.21 -1.32 2.14
N PHE A 51 -16.59 -1.61 0.91
CA PHE A 51 -17.48 -2.72 0.57
C PHE A 51 -16.76 -4.04 0.32
N ALA A 52 -15.43 -4.02 0.25
CA ALA A 52 -14.63 -5.23 0.09
C ALA A 52 -14.46 -6.01 1.41
N ASP A 53 -14.08 -7.27 1.31
CA ASP A 53 -13.69 -8.10 2.46
C ASP A 53 -12.18 -8.07 2.69
N LYS A 54 -11.41 -7.89 1.61
CA LYS A 54 -9.95 -7.84 1.60
C LYS A 54 -9.47 -6.70 0.70
N VAL A 55 -8.53 -5.91 1.17
CA VAL A 55 -8.00 -4.77 0.42
C VAL A 55 -6.47 -4.88 0.32
N LEU A 56 -5.95 -4.80 -0.90
CA LEU A 56 -4.53 -4.59 -1.15
C LEU A 56 -4.29 -3.09 -1.35
N LEU A 57 -3.52 -2.48 -0.47
CA LEU A 57 -3.10 -1.08 -0.53
C LEU A 57 -1.76 -0.99 -1.26
N VAL A 58 -1.68 -0.19 -2.31
CA VAL A 58 -0.48 0.04 -3.13
C VAL A 58 -0.20 1.54 -3.28
N GLU A 59 1.01 1.91 -3.62
CA GLU A 59 1.40 3.33 -3.73
C GLU A 59 0.78 4.02 -4.92
N GLY A 60 0.82 3.38 -6.09
CA GLY A 60 0.50 4.01 -7.35
C GLY A 60 -0.28 3.15 -8.35
N PRO A 61 -0.63 3.76 -9.49
CA PRO A 61 -1.39 3.07 -10.53
C PRO A 61 -0.62 1.93 -11.21
N SER A 62 0.71 2.01 -11.31
CA SER A 62 1.53 0.96 -11.93
C SER A 62 1.40 -0.37 -11.19
N GLU A 63 1.50 -0.32 -9.85
CA GLU A 63 1.30 -1.49 -9.00
C GLU A 63 -0.14 -2.00 -9.06
N MET A 64 -1.12 -1.09 -9.09
CA MET A 64 -2.52 -1.45 -9.22
C MET A 64 -2.73 -2.30 -10.48
N VAL A 65 -2.29 -1.82 -11.66
CA VAL A 65 -2.40 -2.54 -12.93
C VAL A 65 -1.70 -3.90 -12.89
N LEU A 66 -0.48 -3.95 -12.31
CA LEU A 66 0.25 -5.21 -12.18
C LEU A 66 -0.50 -6.20 -11.31
N PHE A 67 -0.96 -5.79 -10.12
CA PHE A 67 -1.64 -6.70 -9.21
C PHE A 67 -3.04 -7.10 -9.69
N GLU A 68 -3.77 -6.23 -10.38
CA GLU A 68 -5.01 -6.58 -11.07
C GLU A 68 -4.76 -7.71 -12.09
N LYS A 69 -3.71 -7.56 -12.90
CA LYS A 69 -3.33 -8.57 -13.88
C LYS A 69 -2.97 -9.91 -13.22
N VAL A 70 -2.11 -9.88 -12.21
CA VAL A 70 -1.70 -11.08 -11.47
C VAL A 70 -2.88 -11.76 -10.78
N LEU A 71 -3.75 -11.00 -10.14
CA LEU A 71 -4.94 -11.54 -9.47
C LEU A 71 -5.92 -12.14 -10.48
N SER A 72 -6.19 -11.45 -11.59
CA SER A 72 -7.12 -11.94 -12.61
C SER A 72 -6.65 -13.25 -13.27
N GLU A 73 -5.34 -13.44 -13.41
CA GLU A 73 -4.77 -14.69 -13.91
C GLU A 73 -4.88 -15.85 -12.90
N LYS A 74 -4.75 -15.55 -11.61
CA LYS A 74 -4.85 -16.56 -10.54
C LYS A 74 -6.30 -16.86 -10.16
N ASN A 75 -7.15 -15.86 -10.16
CA ASN A 75 -8.57 -15.93 -9.82
C ASN A 75 -9.34 -14.88 -10.64
N PRO A 76 -9.93 -15.25 -11.79
CA PRO A 76 -10.71 -14.33 -12.62
C PRO A 76 -11.90 -13.68 -11.89
N PHE A 77 -12.31 -14.22 -10.77
CA PHE A 77 -13.44 -13.75 -9.96
C PHE A 77 -13.00 -13.06 -8.66
N TYR A 78 -11.75 -12.59 -8.56
CA TYR A 78 -11.20 -12.03 -7.32
C TYR A 78 -12.04 -10.87 -6.75
N GLU A 79 -12.64 -10.04 -7.61
CA GLU A 79 -13.54 -8.97 -7.18
C GLU A 79 -14.84 -9.52 -6.57
N ALA A 80 -15.42 -10.56 -7.19
CA ALA A 80 -16.60 -11.24 -6.66
C ALA A 80 -16.31 -11.96 -5.34
N ASP A 81 -15.05 -12.36 -5.12
CA ASP A 81 -14.56 -12.90 -3.84
C ASP A 81 -14.24 -11.79 -2.81
N GLY A 82 -14.67 -10.57 -3.08
CA GLY A 82 -14.52 -9.43 -2.17
C GLY A 82 -13.10 -8.88 -2.05
N ILE A 83 -12.24 -9.09 -3.04
CA ILE A 83 -10.88 -8.54 -3.07
C ILE A 83 -10.87 -7.23 -3.87
N TYR A 84 -10.30 -6.18 -3.29
CA TYR A 84 -10.16 -4.86 -3.91
C TYR A 84 -8.72 -4.36 -3.84
N ILE A 85 -8.22 -3.72 -4.88
CA ILE A 85 -6.91 -3.08 -4.91
C ILE A 85 -7.11 -1.57 -4.83
N LEU A 86 -6.50 -0.94 -3.84
CA LEU A 86 -6.60 0.49 -3.59
C LEU A 86 -5.24 1.16 -3.74
N SER A 87 -5.10 2.03 -4.74
CA SER A 87 -3.96 2.94 -4.85
C SER A 87 -4.15 4.15 -3.95
N VAL A 88 -3.18 4.41 -3.07
CA VAL A 88 -3.24 5.54 -2.13
C VAL A 88 -2.83 6.88 -2.74
N GLY A 89 -2.26 6.88 -3.97
CA GLY A 89 -2.07 8.09 -4.78
C GLY A 89 -1.21 9.19 -4.15
N GLY A 90 -0.17 8.85 -3.38
CA GLY A 90 0.75 9.83 -2.79
C GLY A 90 0.28 10.45 -1.47
N PHE A 91 -0.92 10.16 -0.98
CA PHE A 91 -1.44 10.65 0.32
C PHE A 91 -0.86 9.92 1.54
N GLY A 92 -0.09 8.87 1.29
CA GLY A 92 0.46 8.00 2.33
C GLY A 92 -0.54 6.98 2.86
N PHE A 93 -0.01 5.88 3.41
CA PHE A 93 -0.83 4.73 3.82
C PHE A 93 -1.56 4.93 5.14
N LYS A 94 -1.04 5.74 6.06
CA LYS A 94 -1.42 5.76 7.48
C LYS A 94 -2.93 5.75 7.77
N PRO A 95 -3.78 6.53 7.10
CA PRO A 95 -5.21 6.55 7.42
C PRO A 95 -5.96 5.30 6.94
N TYR A 96 -5.53 4.67 5.85
CA TYR A 96 -6.28 3.58 5.22
C TYR A 96 -6.35 2.32 6.07
N PRO A 97 -5.22 1.74 6.56
CA PRO A 97 -5.28 0.56 7.43
C PRO A 97 -6.08 0.81 8.70
N SER A 98 -6.01 2.01 9.28
CA SER A 98 -6.77 2.37 10.48
C SER A 98 -8.29 2.27 10.22
N ILE A 99 -8.78 2.86 9.13
CA ILE A 99 -10.18 2.80 8.74
C ILE A 99 -10.62 1.37 8.42
N LEU A 100 -9.84 0.67 7.60
CA LEU A 100 -10.17 -0.70 7.17
C LEU A 100 -10.20 -1.68 8.35
N ASN A 101 -9.23 -1.59 9.26
CA ASN A 101 -9.18 -2.41 10.48
C ASN A 101 -10.36 -2.13 11.41
N ALA A 102 -10.72 -0.85 11.60
CA ALA A 102 -11.89 -0.48 12.39
C ALA A 102 -13.18 -1.04 11.80
N LEU A 103 -13.29 -1.10 10.48
CA LEU A 103 -14.41 -1.72 9.75
C LEU A 103 -14.32 -3.24 9.63
N LYS A 104 -13.30 -3.89 10.23
CA LYS A 104 -13.07 -5.33 10.14
C LYS A 104 -12.85 -5.82 8.70
N ILE A 105 -12.13 -5.03 7.92
CA ILE A 105 -11.71 -5.37 6.57
C ILE A 105 -10.23 -5.78 6.64
N TYR A 106 -9.93 -7.01 6.19
CA TYR A 106 -8.56 -7.47 6.11
C TYR A 106 -7.80 -6.64 5.09
N ASN A 107 -6.63 -6.14 5.45
CA ASN A 107 -5.85 -5.35 4.51
C ASN A 107 -4.37 -5.72 4.53
N VAL A 108 -3.77 -5.58 3.37
CA VAL A 108 -2.36 -5.80 3.09
C VAL A 108 -1.81 -4.50 2.53
N VAL A 109 -0.66 -4.07 2.99
CA VAL A 109 0.04 -2.91 2.45
C VAL A 109 1.30 -3.36 1.72
N LYS A 110 1.46 -2.93 0.47
CA LYS A 110 2.70 -3.07 -0.30
C LYS A 110 3.27 -1.68 -0.55
N THR A 111 4.51 -1.47 -0.18
CA THR A 111 5.21 -0.19 -0.32
C THR A 111 6.65 -0.37 -0.81
N ASP A 112 7.24 0.66 -1.39
CA ASP A 112 8.58 0.63 -1.93
C ASP A 112 9.65 0.98 -0.89
N ASN A 113 10.85 0.45 -1.10
CA ASN A 113 12.04 0.75 -0.31
C ASN A 113 12.68 2.05 -0.78
N ASP A 114 11.97 3.16 -0.54
CA ASP A 114 12.36 4.47 -1.00
C ASP A 114 13.46 5.10 -0.15
N LEU A 115 14.38 5.75 -0.82
CA LEU A 115 15.38 6.63 -0.24
C LEU A 115 15.10 8.08 -0.67
N ARG A 116 14.93 8.98 0.29
CA ARG A 116 14.64 10.39 0.02
C ARG A 116 15.72 11.31 0.59
N LYS A 117 16.27 12.19 -0.25
CA LYS A 117 17.19 13.24 0.20
C LYS A 117 16.40 14.36 0.90
N PRO A 118 16.56 14.57 2.20
CA PRO A 118 15.97 15.71 2.88
C PRO A 118 16.60 17.02 2.40
N HIS A 119 15.87 18.12 2.51
CA HIS A 119 16.39 19.43 2.17
C HIS A 119 17.63 19.76 3.03
N ASN A 120 18.71 20.26 2.41
CA ASN A 120 19.97 20.63 3.06
C ASN A 120 20.71 19.48 3.79
N LYS A 121 20.51 18.22 3.38
CA LYS A 121 21.31 17.08 3.88
C LYS A 121 22.05 16.40 2.74
N GLU A 122 23.22 15.84 3.04
CA GLU A 122 24.00 15.04 2.09
C GLU A 122 23.61 13.56 2.12
N THR A 123 22.89 13.14 3.15
CA THR A 123 22.44 11.76 3.34
C THR A 123 20.97 11.57 2.93
N TYR A 124 20.56 10.33 2.76
CA TYR A 124 19.23 9.94 2.34
C TYR A 124 18.49 9.23 3.48
N SER A 125 17.30 9.71 3.82
CA SER A 125 16.42 9.04 4.78
C SER A 125 15.85 7.76 4.18
N VAL A 126 15.74 6.71 4.99
CA VAL A 126 15.20 5.39 4.65
C VAL A 126 13.67 5.40 4.71
N LEU A 127 13.05 6.08 3.73
CA LEU A 127 11.62 6.40 3.75
C LEU A 127 10.73 5.15 3.82
N GLY A 128 11.10 4.06 3.15
CA GLY A 128 10.37 2.80 3.22
C GLY A 128 10.30 2.24 4.65
N PHE A 129 11.40 2.26 5.39
CA PHE A 129 11.47 1.80 6.79
C PHE A 129 10.69 2.72 7.73
N ILE A 130 10.87 4.04 7.60
CA ILE A 130 10.11 5.05 8.35
C ILE A 130 8.61 4.86 8.13
N ARG A 131 8.20 4.55 6.91
CA ARG A 131 6.81 4.30 6.56
C ARG A 131 6.26 3.06 7.26
N LEU A 132 7.00 1.94 7.25
CA LEU A 132 6.60 0.72 7.96
C LEU A 132 6.52 0.94 9.47
N ASN A 133 7.53 1.56 10.08
CA ASN A 133 7.53 1.93 11.50
C ASN A 133 6.31 2.79 11.85
N GLY A 134 6.01 3.79 11.01
CA GLY A 134 4.84 4.66 11.19
C GLY A 134 3.49 3.94 11.08
N LEU A 135 3.40 2.87 10.27
CA LEU A 135 2.20 2.03 10.15
C LEU A 135 2.04 1.08 11.34
N ILE A 136 3.14 0.59 11.87
CA ILE A 136 3.17 -0.29 13.06
C ILE A 136 2.91 0.54 14.34
N GLY A 137 3.37 1.79 14.38
CA GLY A 137 3.34 2.66 15.55
C GLY A 137 4.54 2.47 16.48
N GLU A 138 5.57 1.75 16.02
CA GLU A 138 6.79 1.42 16.77
C GLU A 138 8.00 1.48 15.84
N THR A 139 9.17 1.92 16.35
CA THR A 139 10.42 1.92 15.59
C THR A 139 11.09 0.54 15.72
N ILE A 140 10.76 -0.37 14.80
CA ILE A 140 11.31 -1.73 14.74
C ILE A 140 12.48 -1.80 13.75
N LEU A 141 12.38 -1.08 12.63
CA LEU A 141 13.41 -0.98 11.61
C LEU A 141 14.32 0.23 11.87
N PRO A 142 15.62 0.15 11.54
CA PRO A 142 16.53 1.29 11.71
C PRO A 142 16.14 2.46 10.79
N GLU A 143 16.22 3.67 11.32
CA GLU A 143 15.92 4.91 10.59
C GLU A 143 17.18 5.73 10.29
N ASP A 144 18.36 5.13 10.53
CA ASP A 144 19.63 5.78 10.23
C ASP A 144 19.74 6.09 8.74
N PRO A 145 20.13 7.33 8.38
CA PRO A 145 20.25 7.72 6.99
C PRO A 145 21.44 7.03 6.31
N VAL A 146 21.32 6.80 5.00
CA VAL A 146 22.38 6.25 4.15
C VAL A 146 23.07 7.34 3.34
N ASN A 147 24.31 7.07 2.91
CA ASN A 147 25.15 8.06 2.22
C ASN A 147 24.82 8.20 0.72
N GLU A 148 24.18 7.21 0.11
CA GLU A 148 23.86 7.22 -1.31
C GLU A 148 22.45 6.71 -1.62
N LYS A 149 21.90 7.19 -2.74
CA LYS A 149 20.67 6.69 -3.30
C LYS A 149 21.00 5.78 -4.48
N SER A 150 21.15 4.49 -4.21
CA SER A 150 21.43 3.48 -5.23
C SER A 150 20.57 2.23 -5.02
N VAL A 151 20.42 1.45 -6.07
CA VAL A 151 19.77 0.12 -6.01
C VAL A 151 20.53 -0.78 -5.04
N ALA A 152 21.87 -0.70 -5.04
CA ALA A 152 22.71 -1.48 -4.12
C ALA A 152 22.44 -1.13 -2.66
N ALA A 153 22.34 0.16 -2.32
CA ALA A 153 22.02 0.60 -0.96
C ALA A 153 20.62 0.14 -0.51
N LYS A 154 19.60 0.19 -1.38
CA LYS A 154 18.26 -0.33 -1.10
C LYS A 154 18.30 -1.83 -0.82
N ARG A 155 18.97 -2.61 -1.67
CA ARG A 155 19.12 -4.07 -1.51
C ARG A 155 19.86 -4.42 -0.23
N GLU A 156 20.95 -3.73 0.08
CA GLU A 156 21.72 -3.94 1.31
C GLU A 156 20.86 -3.70 2.55
N LEU A 157 20.09 -2.60 2.59
CA LEU A 157 19.16 -2.30 3.68
C LEU A 157 18.13 -3.42 3.84
N TYR A 158 17.52 -3.87 2.76
CA TYR A 158 16.52 -4.94 2.77
C TYR A 158 17.14 -6.24 3.29
N ASP A 159 18.27 -6.67 2.72
CA ASP A 159 18.90 -7.95 3.02
C ASP A 159 19.42 -8.01 4.47
N LYS A 160 19.99 -6.91 4.98
CA LYS A 160 20.39 -6.79 6.40
C LYS A 160 19.23 -6.90 7.38
N ASN A 161 18.03 -6.49 6.97
CA ASN A 161 16.85 -6.46 7.85
C ASN A 161 15.81 -7.52 7.49
N ARG A 162 16.16 -8.49 6.65
CA ARG A 162 15.25 -9.48 6.08
C ARG A 162 14.43 -10.22 7.14
N GLU A 163 15.04 -10.71 8.20
CA GLU A 163 14.33 -11.43 9.26
C GLU A 163 13.30 -10.54 9.98
N THR A 164 13.64 -9.27 10.18
CA THR A 164 12.70 -8.30 10.77
C THR A 164 11.57 -7.98 9.82
N LEU A 165 11.86 -7.80 8.52
CA LEU A 165 10.85 -7.58 7.48
C LEU A 165 9.91 -8.80 7.34
N ASP A 166 10.43 -10.02 7.43
CA ASP A 166 9.63 -11.24 7.39
C ASP A 166 8.68 -11.33 8.61
N ARG A 167 9.13 -10.91 9.80
CA ARG A 167 8.26 -10.80 10.99
C ARG A 167 7.20 -9.72 10.82
N ILE A 168 7.56 -8.56 10.28
CA ILE A 168 6.62 -7.47 9.99
C ILE A 168 5.55 -7.95 8.99
N ARG A 169 5.96 -8.62 7.93
CA ARG A 169 5.05 -9.21 6.95
C ARG A 169 4.07 -10.18 7.60
N SER A 170 4.56 -11.07 8.43
CA SER A 170 3.74 -12.11 9.07
C SER A 170 2.77 -11.55 10.11
N ASN A 171 3.19 -10.55 10.88
CA ASN A 171 2.43 -10.04 12.01
C ASN A 171 1.47 -8.89 11.64
N TYR A 172 1.84 -8.09 10.62
CA TYR A 172 1.13 -6.86 10.29
C TYR A 172 0.59 -6.81 8.86
N SER A 173 0.90 -7.83 8.03
CA SER A 173 0.57 -7.84 6.59
C SER A 173 1.13 -6.63 5.83
N LEU A 174 2.31 -6.17 6.23
CA LEU A 174 3.05 -5.08 5.59
C LEU A 174 4.21 -5.63 4.78
N TYR A 175 4.25 -5.28 3.51
CA TYR A 175 5.23 -5.76 2.53
C TYR A 175 6.06 -4.61 2.02
N LEU A 176 7.38 -4.72 2.13
CA LEU A 176 8.34 -3.82 1.50
C LEU A 176 8.88 -4.46 0.23
N SER A 177 8.95 -3.72 -0.87
CA SER A 177 9.75 -4.11 -2.04
C SER A 177 11.21 -4.19 -1.66
N ARG A 178 12.00 -5.01 -2.38
CA ARG A 178 13.44 -5.01 -2.18
C ARG A 178 14.07 -3.68 -2.62
N CYS A 179 13.52 -3.11 -3.68
CA CYS A 179 13.86 -1.78 -4.18
C CYS A 179 12.58 -0.96 -4.46
N SER A 180 12.17 -0.88 -5.73
CA SER A 180 10.89 -0.35 -6.20
C SER A 180 10.26 -1.36 -7.14
N LEU A 181 9.01 -1.11 -7.57
CA LEU A 181 8.36 -1.99 -8.53
C LEU A 181 9.18 -2.16 -9.81
N GLU A 182 9.64 -1.05 -10.38
CA GLU A 182 10.38 -1.04 -11.65
C GLU A 182 11.74 -1.73 -11.51
N GLU A 183 12.48 -1.42 -10.44
CA GLU A 183 13.80 -1.99 -10.17
C GLU A 183 13.73 -3.50 -9.88
N ASP A 184 12.68 -3.95 -9.18
CA ASP A 184 12.47 -5.36 -8.86
C ASP A 184 11.97 -6.14 -10.09
N LEU A 185 11.17 -5.53 -10.97
CA LEU A 185 10.77 -6.12 -12.26
C LEU A 185 11.93 -6.22 -13.23
N ASP A 186 12.75 -5.15 -13.33
CA ASP A 186 13.93 -5.13 -14.19
C ASP A 186 14.91 -6.27 -13.83
N GLU A 187 15.09 -6.57 -12.55
CA GLU A 187 15.93 -7.70 -12.12
C GLU A 187 15.45 -9.06 -12.66
N VAL A 188 14.14 -9.22 -12.83
CA VAL A 188 13.54 -10.53 -13.16
C VAL A 188 13.19 -10.68 -14.64
N ILE A 189 12.79 -9.59 -15.30
CA ILE A 189 12.25 -9.61 -16.66
C ILE A 189 12.87 -8.55 -17.58
N HIS A 190 14.13 -8.17 -17.34
CA HIS A 190 14.84 -7.14 -18.09
C HIS A 190 14.67 -7.24 -19.60
N ASP A 191 14.96 -8.40 -20.17
CA ASP A 191 14.90 -8.63 -21.64
C ASP A 191 13.49 -8.35 -22.19
N LYS A 192 12.45 -8.73 -21.45
CA LYS A 192 11.06 -8.45 -21.84
C LYS A 192 10.71 -6.98 -21.69
N MET A 193 11.20 -6.32 -20.64
CA MET A 193 10.95 -4.89 -20.47
C MET A 193 11.59 -4.09 -21.62
N VAL A 194 12.82 -4.43 -22.02
CA VAL A 194 13.50 -3.78 -23.16
C VAL A 194 12.75 -4.03 -24.47
N GLU A 195 12.18 -5.22 -24.67
CA GLU A 195 11.40 -5.54 -25.88
C GLU A 195 10.14 -4.67 -26.02
N TYR A 196 9.47 -4.34 -24.92
CA TYR A 196 8.18 -3.61 -24.92
C TYR A 196 8.30 -2.12 -24.65
N LEU A 197 9.43 -1.65 -24.09
CA LEU A 197 9.64 -0.23 -23.89
C LEU A 197 10.19 0.39 -25.20
N PRO A 198 9.57 1.46 -25.73
CA PRO A 198 10.17 2.22 -26.82
C PRO A 198 11.54 2.70 -26.35
N SER A 199 12.57 2.52 -27.20
CA SER A 199 13.91 3.02 -26.90
C SER A 199 13.84 4.48 -26.49
N ALA A 200 14.46 4.82 -25.37
CA ALA A 200 14.48 6.19 -24.82
C ALA A 200 15.18 7.21 -25.75
N ASP A 201 15.79 6.73 -26.82
CA ASP A 201 16.35 7.53 -27.90
C ASP A 201 15.23 7.86 -28.89
N GLY A 202 14.58 9.01 -28.65
CA GLY A 202 13.52 9.55 -29.47
C GLY A 202 13.95 9.87 -30.92
N ASN A 203 14.26 8.84 -31.69
CA ASN A 203 14.35 8.87 -33.15
C ASN A 203 13.29 7.91 -33.73
N VAL A 204 12.14 8.46 -34.02
CA VAL A 204 11.26 8.04 -35.09
C VAL A 204 11.19 9.19 -36.06
#